data_f75c4f83dfc1e7209876b60070ffa19e
#
_entry.id   f75c4f83dfc1e7209876b60070ffa19e
#
_cell.length_a   1.000
_cell.length_b   1.000
_cell.length_c   1.000
_cell.angle_alpha   90.00
_cell.angle_beta   90.00
_cell.angle_gamma   90.00
#
_symmetry.space_group_name_H-M   'P 1'
#
loop_
_entity.id
_entity.type
_entity.pdbx_description
1 polymer ?
#
loop_
_entity_poly.entity_id
_entity_poly.type
_entity_poly.pdbx_seq_one_letter_code
_entity_poly.pdbx_strand_id
1 'polypeptide(L)'
;MKLNKIIELIKVIPVLMSGLFLFNSCTQDITIDIPDPESKIVVEGSIEQGLPPIISLTSTVPFYGEVNFNELDNYYVHGAIVTVSDGINTVELTEFCLADLPDEIIPLVAAFLGVDLDTAGTIPINICLYTVPDIFTGFPAFTGEAGKTYDLNIQFNGKTITSSTTIFPPVPPDSVYYREHDDPENDSLFRLYLTLTDPVEPGDFYRYFTKRNSEAFYSGYSSVFDDNLINGQTFDFTLDRGFNPTEEFEELPYGYFLRGDTVILKWCTIDYPTYNFWRTLEFDSGTDGPFSSATIVQTNITGGLGIWCGYGVSYDTLYMPE
;
A
#
# COMPACT_ATOMS: atom_id res chain seq x y z
N MET A 1 -66.40 45.13 -14.15
CA MET A 1 -65.05 44.86 -13.62
C MET A 1 -64.62 43.38 -13.66
N LYS A 2 -65.48 42.42 -13.84
CA LYS A 2 -65.12 40.97 -13.93
C LYS A 2 -64.73 40.47 -15.33
N LEU A 3 -65.30 41.06 -16.39
CA LEU A 3 -65.08 40.59 -17.77
C LEU A 3 -63.67 40.94 -18.29
N ASN A 4 -63.11 42.06 -17.96
CA ASN A 4 -61.76 42.48 -18.40
C ASN A 4 -60.63 41.63 -17.76
N LYS A 5 -60.83 41.11 -16.52
CA LYS A 5 -59.84 40.20 -15.89
C LYS A 5 -59.81 38.83 -16.54
N ILE A 6 -60.97 38.39 -17.09
CA ILE A 6 -61.05 37.06 -17.77
C ILE A 6 -60.36 37.14 -19.15
N ILE A 7 -60.48 38.28 -19.85
CA ILE A 7 -59.83 38.50 -21.14
C ILE A 7 -58.30 38.60 -20.99
N GLU A 8 -57.81 39.21 -19.94
CA GLU A 8 -56.35 39.24 -19.61
C GLU A 8 -55.81 37.86 -19.28
N LEU A 9 -56.58 37.07 -18.52
CA LEU A 9 -56.17 35.70 -18.16
C LEU A 9 -56.10 34.79 -19.39
N ILE A 10 -56.99 34.92 -20.35
CA ILE A 10 -57.04 34.14 -21.60
C ILE A 10 -55.83 34.46 -22.53
N LYS A 11 -55.26 35.67 -22.42
CA LYS A 11 -54.06 36.05 -23.17
C LYS A 11 -52.77 35.54 -22.54
N VAL A 12 -52.74 35.33 -21.23
CA VAL A 12 -51.53 34.84 -20.52
C VAL A 12 -51.38 33.33 -20.60
N ILE A 13 -52.49 32.60 -20.67
CA ILE A 13 -52.47 31.12 -20.74
C ILE A 13 -51.68 30.58 -21.96
N PRO A 14 -51.86 31.04 -23.20
CA PRO A 14 -51.11 30.50 -24.34
C PRO A 14 -49.62 30.86 -24.29
N VAL A 15 -49.23 32.00 -23.68
CA VAL A 15 -47.82 32.37 -23.47
C VAL A 15 -47.16 31.45 -22.42
N LEU A 16 -47.89 31.10 -21.36
CA LEU A 16 -47.41 30.16 -20.35
C LEU A 16 -47.31 28.73 -20.92
N MET A 17 -48.29 28.31 -21.72
CA MET A 17 -48.23 26.98 -22.37
C MET A 17 -47.13 26.89 -23.44
N SER A 18 -46.86 27.96 -24.19
CA SER A 18 -45.76 28.02 -25.16
C SER A 18 -44.37 27.93 -24.46
N GLY A 19 -44.24 28.49 -23.26
CA GLY A 19 -43.00 28.39 -22.44
C GLY A 19 -42.74 26.99 -21.94
N LEU A 20 -43.78 26.18 -21.66
CA LEU A 20 -43.62 24.79 -21.16
C LEU A 20 -43.07 23.84 -22.23
N PHE A 21 -43.28 24.11 -23.55
CA PHE A 21 -42.78 23.27 -24.63
C PHE A 21 -41.31 23.50 -25.01
N LEU A 22 -40.64 24.50 -24.43
CA LEU A 22 -39.25 24.82 -24.77
C LEU A 22 -38.22 24.06 -23.94
N PHE A 23 -38.66 23.30 -22.96
CA PHE A 23 -37.78 22.48 -22.10
C PHE A 23 -37.70 21.00 -22.50
N ASN A 24 -37.91 20.66 -23.77
CA ASN A 24 -37.50 19.34 -24.24
C ASN A 24 -35.98 19.31 -24.41
N SER A 25 -35.28 19.04 -23.30
CA SER A 25 -33.87 18.69 -23.34
C SER A 25 -33.75 17.30 -23.97
N CYS A 26 -33.32 17.20 -25.19
CA CYS A 26 -32.87 15.94 -25.77
C CYS A 26 -31.58 15.53 -24.99
N THR A 27 -31.68 14.59 -24.11
CA THR A 27 -30.50 13.83 -23.65
C THR A 27 -30.15 12.84 -24.74
N GLN A 28 -29.05 13.07 -25.42
CA GLN A 28 -28.47 12.09 -26.33
C GLN A 28 -27.46 11.28 -25.51
N ASP A 29 -27.72 10.01 -25.31
CA ASP A 29 -26.74 9.10 -24.74
C ASP A 29 -25.58 8.97 -25.75
N ILE A 30 -24.42 9.49 -25.38
CA ILE A 30 -23.20 9.35 -26.14
C ILE A 30 -22.51 8.09 -25.60
N THR A 31 -22.57 7.00 -26.33
CA THR A 31 -21.77 5.82 -26.06
C THR A 31 -20.37 6.10 -26.61
N ILE A 32 -19.41 6.34 -25.71
CA ILE A 32 -17.99 6.45 -26.08
C ILE A 32 -17.44 5.02 -26.04
N ASP A 33 -17.09 4.50 -27.20
CA ASP A 33 -16.37 3.24 -27.31
C ASP A 33 -14.90 3.51 -26.92
N ILE A 34 -14.57 3.24 -25.66
CA ILE A 34 -13.20 3.38 -25.15
C ILE A 34 -12.55 2.01 -25.34
N PRO A 35 -11.50 1.90 -26.17
CA PRO A 35 -10.80 0.62 -26.31
C PRO A 35 -10.25 0.18 -24.94
N ASP A 36 -10.42 -1.10 -24.61
CA ASP A 36 -9.82 -1.66 -23.41
C ASP A 36 -8.29 -1.48 -23.46
N PRO A 37 -7.69 -0.87 -22.44
CA PRO A 37 -6.25 -0.73 -22.39
C PRO A 37 -5.61 -2.12 -22.30
N GLU A 38 -4.43 -2.28 -22.92
CA GLU A 38 -3.64 -3.50 -22.78
C GLU A 38 -3.35 -3.75 -21.29
N SER A 39 -3.71 -4.95 -20.80
CA SER A 39 -3.42 -5.33 -19.43
C SER A 39 -1.90 -5.37 -19.18
N LYS A 40 -1.45 -4.74 -18.11
CA LYS A 40 -0.06 -4.73 -17.67
C LYS A 40 0.10 -5.60 -16.43
N ILE A 41 1.28 -6.19 -16.28
CA ILE A 41 1.65 -6.89 -15.05
C ILE A 41 2.04 -5.85 -14.00
N VAL A 42 1.49 -6.03 -12.81
CA VAL A 42 1.82 -5.27 -11.61
C VAL A 42 2.66 -6.16 -10.71
N VAL A 43 3.80 -5.67 -10.31
CA VAL A 43 4.74 -6.33 -9.42
C VAL A 43 4.66 -5.65 -8.06
N GLU A 44 4.38 -6.41 -7.01
CA GLU A 44 4.55 -5.98 -5.63
C GLU A 44 5.54 -6.92 -4.98
N GLY A 45 6.80 -6.48 -4.88
CA GLY A 45 7.89 -7.32 -4.42
C GLY A 45 8.76 -6.63 -3.39
N SER A 46 9.28 -7.43 -2.46
CA SER A 46 10.25 -6.97 -1.48
C SER A 46 11.27 -8.04 -1.12
N ILE A 47 12.45 -7.58 -0.74
CA ILE A 47 13.48 -8.36 -0.08
C ILE A 47 13.97 -7.59 1.15
N GLU A 48 13.86 -8.23 2.31
CA GLU A 48 14.24 -7.64 3.59
C GLU A 48 15.50 -8.30 4.12
N GLN A 49 16.31 -7.56 4.84
CA GLN A 49 17.49 -8.09 5.51
C GLN A 49 17.12 -9.29 6.40
N GLY A 50 17.73 -10.44 6.11
CA GLY A 50 17.51 -11.69 6.85
C GLY A 50 16.30 -12.50 6.38
N LEU A 51 15.46 -11.96 5.48
CA LEU A 51 14.29 -12.66 4.95
C LEU A 51 14.45 -12.98 3.46
N PRO A 52 13.78 -14.02 2.95
CA PRO A 52 13.76 -14.33 1.52
C PRO A 52 12.94 -13.30 0.74
N PRO A 53 13.15 -13.19 -0.59
CA PRO A 53 12.32 -12.36 -1.44
C PRO A 53 10.88 -12.87 -1.49
N ILE A 54 9.92 -11.93 -1.49
CA ILE A 54 8.48 -12.21 -1.63
C ILE A 54 7.94 -11.29 -2.72
N ILE A 55 7.27 -11.86 -3.72
CA ILE A 55 6.75 -11.13 -4.86
C ILE A 55 5.33 -11.59 -5.16
N SER A 56 4.40 -10.64 -5.20
CA SER A 56 3.07 -10.82 -5.75
C SER A 56 3.03 -10.30 -7.18
N LEU A 57 2.42 -11.06 -8.08
CA LEU A 57 2.22 -10.67 -9.46
C LEU A 57 0.73 -10.63 -9.77
N THR A 58 0.25 -9.46 -10.20
CA THR A 58 -1.13 -9.29 -10.61
C THR A 58 -1.22 -8.61 -11.97
N SER A 59 -2.42 -8.56 -12.54
CA SER A 59 -2.71 -7.84 -13.78
C SER A 59 -3.58 -6.63 -13.51
N THR A 60 -3.38 -5.54 -14.27
CA THR A 60 -4.26 -4.37 -14.18
C THR A 60 -5.67 -4.70 -14.61
N VAL A 61 -6.65 -4.10 -13.93
CA VAL A 61 -8.07 -4.17 -14.24
C VAL A 61 -8.45 -3.00 -15.15
N PRO A 62 -9.31 -3.17 -16.15
CA PRO A 62 -9.83 -2.05 -16.94
C PRO A 62 -10.56 -1.05 -16.05
N PHE A 63 -10.26 0.25 -16.21
CA PHE A 63 -10.82 1.31 -15.35
C PHE A 63 -12.37 1.38 -15.39
N TYR A 64 -12.96 1.02 -16.54
CA TYR A 64 -14.42 0.99 -16.73
C TYR A 64 -15.03 -0.41 -16.60
N GLY A 65 -14.22 -1.41 -16.21
CA GLY A 65 -14.70 -2.78 -15.96
C GLY A 65 -15.40 -2.87 -14.59
N GLU A 66 -16.40 -3.72 -14.48
CA GLU A 66 -16.93 -4.10 -13.17
C GLU A 66 -15.87 -5.00 -12.49
N VAL A 67 -15.36 -4.55 -11.33
CA VAL A 67 -14.48 -5.37 -10.50
C VAL A 67 -15.36 -6.33 -9.71
N ASN A 68 -15.29 -7.60 -10.01
CA ASN A 68 -15.94 -8.63 -9.21
C ASN A 68 -15.00 -9.08 -8.10
N PHE A 69 -15.25 -8.65 -6.87
CA PHE A 69 -14.44 -9.01 -5.70
C PHE A 69 -14.40 -10.52 -5.43
N ASN A 70 -15.37 -11.29 -5.92
CA ASN A 70 -15.35 -12.75 -5.81
C ASN A 70 -14.45 -13.44 -6.85
N GLU A 71 -13.87 -12.67 -7.77
CA GLU A 71 -12.99 -13.14 -8.85
C GLU A 71 -11.59 -12.54 -8.76
N LEU A 72 -11.19 -12.02 -7.60
CA LEU A 72 -9.86 -11.42 -7.40
C LEU A 72 -8.74 -12.41 -7.70
N ASP A 73 -8.97 -13.69 -7.49
CA ASP A 73 -8.02 -14.77 -7.84
C ASP A 73 -7.65 -14.74 -9.33
N ASN A 74 -8.55 -14.30 -10.22
CA ASN A 74 -8.30 -14.23 -11.65
C ASN A 74 -7.29 -13.14 -12.05
N TYR A 75 -6.98 -12.22 -11.14
CA TYR A 75 -6.00 -11.14 -11.40
C TYR A 75 -4.58 -11.55 -11.07
N TYR A 76 -4.36 -12.65 -10.35
CA TYR A 76 -3.01 -13.17 -10.13
C TYR A 76 -2.42 -13.72 -11.41
N VAL A 77 -1.11 -13.49 -11.59
CA VAL A 77 -0.34 -14.00 -12.73
C VAL A 77 0.34 -15.28 -12.31
N HIS A 78 -0.18 -16.40 -12.82
CA HIS A 78 0.31 -17.74 -12.52
C HIS A 78 1.33 -18.23 -13.56
N GLY A 79 2.29 -19.06 -13.09
CA GLY A 79 3.23 -19.76 -13.96
C GLY A 79 4.27 -18.84 -14.61
N ALA A 80 4.54 -17.67 -14.05
CA ALA A 80 5.67 -16.84 -14.45
C ALA A 80 6.99 -17.49 -14.01
N ILE A 81 8.05 -17.31 -14.79
CA ILE A 81 9.41 -17.64 -14.36
C ILE A 81 9.96 -16.40 -13.66
N VAL A 82 10.13 -16.48 -12.35
CA VAL A 82 10.59 -15.38 -11.51
C VAL A 82 11.96 -15.72 -10.93
N THR A 83 12.96 -14.87 -11.16
CA THR A 83 14.31 -15.07 -10.64
C THR A 83 14.79 -13.82 -9.92
N VAL A 84 15.54 -14.03 -8.82
CA VAL A 84 16.23 -12.97 -8.08
C VAL A 84 17.72 -13.30 -8.01
N SER A 85 18.55 -12.29 -8.26
CA SER A 85 20.02 -12.42 -8.24
C SER A 85 20.65 -11.40 -7.30
N ASP A 86 21.66 -11.81 -6.51
CA ASP A 86 22.52 -10.91 -5.72
C ASP A 86 23.81 -10.53 -6.46
N GLY A 87 23.86 -10.80 -7.78
CA GLY A 87 25.06 -10.60 -8.62
C GLY A 87 26.05 -11.77 -8.62
N ILE A 88 25.92 -12.71 -7.69
CA ILE A 88 26.76 -13.91 -7.57
C ILE A 88 25.90 -15.17 -7.74
N ASN A 89 24.80 -15.22 -6.99
CA ASN A 89 23.83 -16.32 -7.00
C ASN A 89 22.54 -15.84 -7.64
N THR A 90 21.88 -16.74 -8.35
CA THR A 90 20.54 -16.52 -8.88
C THR A 90 19.64 -17.65 -8.40
N VAL A 91 18.50 -17.29 -7.82
CA VAL A 91 17.47 -18.25 -7.38
C VAL A 91 16.23 -18.08 -8.24
N GLU A 92 15.64 -19.19 -8.67
CA GLU A 92 14.29 -19.20 -9.25
C GLU A 92 13.28 -19.37 -8.12
N LEU A 93 12.27 -18.49 -8.10
CA LEU A 93 11.23 -18.50 -7.10
C LEU A 93 10.10 -19.43 -7.51
N THR A 94 9.48 -20.04 -6.52
CA THR A 94 8.32 -20.92 -6.69
C THR A 94 7.06 -20.16 -6.32
N GLU A 95 5.99 -20.37 -7.10
CA GLU A 95 4.67 -19.87 -6.77
C GLU A 95 4.03 -20.71 -5.65
N PHE A 96 3.49 -20.01 -4.66
CA PHE A 96 2.68 -20.58 -3.57
C PHE A 96 1.38 -19.79 -3.46
N CYS A 97 0.25 -20.49 -3.51
CA CYS A 97 -1.05 -19.90 -3.21
C CYS A 97 -1.51 -20.37 -1.84
N LEU A 98 -2.10 -19.48 -1.04
CA LEU A 98 -2.54 -19.79 0.33
C LEU A 98 -3.50 -20.98 0.37
N ALA A 99 -4.40 -21.09 -0.61
CA ALA A 99 -5.36 -22.18 -0.70
C ALA A 99 -4.73 -23.56 -0.94
N ASP A 100 -3.48 -23.61 -1.44
CA ASP A 100 -2.75 -24.85 -1.72
C ASP A 100 -1.87 -25.29 -0.56
N LEU A 101 -1.77 -24.48 0.51
CA LEU A 101 -0.96 -24.79 1.67
C LEU A 101 -1.68 -25.76 2.62
N PRO A 102 -0.94 -26.58 3.38
CA PRO A 102 -1.52 -27.36 4.46
C PRO A 102 -2.22 -26.48 5.50
N ASP A 103 -3.41 -26.91 5.97
CA ASP A 103 -4.25 -26.15 6.91
C ASP A 103 -3.49 -25.70 8.17
N GLU A 104 -2.51 -26.48 8.60
CA GLU A 104 -1.74 -26.24 9.83
C GLU A 104 -0.83 -25.00 9.72
N ILE A 105 -0.39 -24.64 8.49
CA ILE A 105 0.54 -23.50 8.29
C ILE A 105 -0.18 -22.26 7.78
N ILE A 106 -1.41 -22.38 7.28
CA ILE A 106 -2.21 -21.25 6.80
C ILE A 106 -2.28 -20.09 7.80
N PRO A 107 -2.61 -20.32 9.11
CA PRO A 107 -2.70 -19.24 10.07
C PRO A 107 -1.37 -18.51 10.27
N LEU A 108 -0.25 -19.22 10.22
CA LEU A 108 1.07 -18.61 10.37
C LEU A 108 1.43 -17.73 9.17
N VAL A 109 1.15 -18.24 7.96
CA VAL A 109 1.43 -17.50 6.72
C VAL A 109 0.49 -16.31 6.57
N ALA A 110 -0.80 -16.46 6.88
CA ALA A 110 -1.78 -15.36 6.88
C ALA A 110 -1.36 -14.25 7.84
N ALA A 111 -0.98 -14.58 9.07
CA ALA A 111 -0.48 -13.61 10.06
C ALA A 111 0.81 -12.91 9.59
N PHE A 112 1.71 -13.63 8.90
CA PHE A 112 2.92 -13.04 8.33
C PHE A 112 2.60 -12.05 7.19
N LEU A 113 1.62 -12.38 6.35
CA LEU A 113 1.18 -11.54 5.23
C LEU A 113 0.21 -10.43 5.63
N GLY A 114 -0.26 -10.42 6.88
CA GLY A 114 -1.27 -9.45 7.34
C GLY A 114 -2.67 -9.72 6.82
N VAL A 115 -2.98 -10.98 6.55
CA VAL A 115 -4.29 -11.41 6.06
C VAL A 115 -5.11 -11.95 7.22
N ASP A 116 -6.28 -11.36 7.46
CA ASP A 116 -7.20 -11.86 8.45
C ASP A 116 -7.94 -13.10 7.92
N LEU A 117 -7.96 -14.15 8.73
CA LEU A 117 -8.80 -15.32 8.47
C LEU A 117 -10.23 -15.03 8.91
N ASP A 118 -11.20 -15.60 8.21
CA ASP A 118 -12.59 -15.53 8.64
C ASP A 118 -12.83 -16.33 9.94
N THR A 119 -14.05 -16.25 10.48
CA THR A 119 -14.43 -16.96 11.71
C THR A 119 -14.34 -18.48 11.61
N ALA A 120 -14.27 -19.04 10.41
CA ALA A 120 -14.08 -20.47 10.16
C ALA A 120 -12.59 -20.81 9.97
N GLY A 121 -11.68 -19.83 10.01
CA GLY A 121 -10.26 -20.00 9.75
C GLY A 121 -9.94 -20.15 8.27
N THR A 122 -10.87 -19.74 7.38
CA THR A 122 -10.66 -19.76 5.93
C THR A 122 -10.16 -18.41 5.42
N ILE A 123 -9.52 -18.44 4.26
CA ILE A 123 -8.93 -17.28 3.63
C ILE A 123 -10.01 -16.63 2.75
N PRO A 124 -10.36 -15.34 2.97
CA PRO A 124 -11.38 -14.68 2.16
C PRO A 124 -10.94 -14.46 0.71
N ILE A 125 -9.62 -14.41 0.45
CA ILE A 125 -9.02 -14.21 -0.87
C ILE A 125 -7.82 -15.13 -0.98
N ASN A 126 -7.74 -15.91 -2.07
CA ASN A 126 -6.59 -16.78 -2.33
C ASN A 126 -5.39 -15.95 -2.81
N ILE A 127 -4.48 -15.61 -1.92
CA ILE A 127 -3.27 -14.84 -2.21
C ILE A 127 -2.20 -15.77 -2.76
N CYS A 128 -1.63 -15.44 -3.92
CA CYS A 128 -0.54 -16.16 -4.54
C CYS A 128 0.74 -15.31 -4.56
N LEU A 129 1.85 -15.93 -4.16
CA LEU A 129 3.15 -15.29 -4.01
C LEU A 129 4.24 -16.14 -4.62
N TYR A 130 5.28 -15.49 -5.16
CA TYR A 130 6.53 -16.12 -5.58
C TYR A 130 7.59 -15.89 -4.49
N THR A 131 8.18 -16.97 -3.99
CA THR A 131 9.26 -16.92 -3.01
C THR A 131 10.20 -18.13 -3.16
N VAL A 132 11.23 -18.22 -2.34
CA VAL A 132 12.19 -19.34 -2.42
C VAL A 132 11.51 -20.68 -2.08
N PRO A 133 11.88 -21.77 -2.79
CA PRO A 133 11.21 -23.06 -2.61
C PRO A 133 11.42 -23.68 -1.21
N ASP A 134 12.46 -23.25 -0.51
CA ASP A 134 12.83 -23.75 0.83
C ASP A 134 12.31 -22.89 1.98
N ILE A 135 11.38 -21.95 1.73
CA ILE A 135 10.83 -21.02 2.73
C ILE A 135 10.24 -21.77 3.96
N PHE A 136 9.59 -22.89 3.74
CA PHE A 136 8.97 -23.67 4.82
C PHE A 136 9.96 -24.54 5.62
N THR A 137 11.24 -24.57 5.25
CA THR A 137 12.27 -25.25 6.04
C THR A 137 12.65 -24.48 7.30
N GLY A 138 12.27 -23.20 7.40
CA GLY A 138 12.64 -22.26 8.44
C GLY A 138 14.06 -21.67 8.30
N PHE A 139 14.83 -22.15 7.32
CA PHE A 139 16.21 -21.72 7.03
C PHE A 139 16.41 -21.56 5.52
N PRO A 140 15.78 -20.58 4.87
CA PRO A 140 15.94 -20.35 3.45
C PRO A 140 17.41 -20.02 3.12
N ALA A 141 17.93 -20.65 2.07
CA ALA A 141 19.34 -20.49 1.69
C ALA A 141 19.63 -19.13 1.02
N PHE A 142 18.60 -18.49 0.45
CA PHE A 142 18.72 -17.18 -0.19
C PHE A 142 17.87 -16.14 0.57
N THR A 143 18.56 -15.20 1.21
CA THR A 143 17.95 -14.12 1.99
C THR A 143 18.61 -12.78 1.67
N GLY A 144 17.92 -11.69 2.00
CA GLY A 144 18.45 -10.33 1.88
C GLY A 144 19.65 -10.09 2.80
N GLU A 145 20.67 -9.43 2.30
CA GLU A 145 21.85 -8.98 3.06
C GLU A 145 22.05 -7.47 2.87
N ALA A 146 22.31 -6.76 3.96
CA ALA A 146 22.64 -5.34 3.89
C ALA A 146 23.90 -5.07 3.04
N GLY A 147 23.85 -4.02 2.23
CA GLY A 147 24.90 -3.62 1.32
C GLY A 147 24.87 -4.34 -0.04
N LYS A 148 23.91 -5.25 -0.27
CA LYS A 148 23.77 -5.93 -1.56
C LYS A 148 22.64 -5.35 -2.40
N THR A 149 22.84 -5.43 -3.72
CA THR A 149 21.83 -5.13 -4.74
C THR A 149 21.22 -6.44 -5.25
N TYR A 150 19.91 -6.42 -5.46
CA TYR A 150 19.12 -7.56 -5.91
C TYR A 150 18.38 -7.23 -7.19
N ASP A 151 18.71 -7.99 -8.25
CA ASP A 151 18.09 -7.89 -9.55
C ASP A 151 16.93 -8.89 -9.66
N LEU A 152 15.76 -8.38 -10.01
CA LEU A 152 14.55 -9.15 -10.29
C LEU A 152 14.38 -9.30 -11.80
N ASN A 153 14.12 -10.53 -12.25
CA ASN A 153 13.76 -10.83 -13.63
C ASN A 153 12.52 -11.74 -13.66
N ILE A 154 11.50 -11.32 -14.40
CA ILE A 154 10.23 -12.04 -14.57
C ILE A 154 10.02 -12.28 -16.06
N GLN A 155 9.75 -13.52 -16.42
CA GLN A 155 9.39 -13.91 -17.77
C GLN A 155 7.96 -14.46 -17.78
N PHE A 156 7.09 -13.85 -18.57
CA PHE A 156 5.71 -14.26 -18.69
C PHE A 156 5.15 -13.93 -20.08
N ASN A 157 4.56 -14.92 -20.75
CA ASN A 157 3.94 -14.77 -22.07
C ASN A 157 4.84 -14.05 -23.10
N GLY A 158 6.15 -14.36 -23.11
CA GLY A 158 7.12 -13.76 -24.03
C GLY A 158 7.52 -12.33 -23.69
N LYS A 159 7.01 -11.76 -22.59
CA LYS A 159 7.43 -10.46 -22.03
C LYS A 159 8.51 -10.69 -20.97
N THR A 160 9.45 -9.77 -20.88
CA THR A 160 10.46 -9.73 -19.82
C THR A 160 10.24 -8.46 -19.00
N ILE A 161 10.17 -8.62 -17.68
CA ILE A 161 10.01 -7.53 -16.72
C ILE A 161 11.21 -7.57 -15.79
N THR A 162 11.84 -6.42 -15.55
CA THR A 162 13.05 -6.34 -14.74
C THR A 162 12.98 -5.19 -13.75
N SER A 163 13.68 -5.35 -12.64
CA SER A 163 13.91 -4.31 -11.65
C SER A 163 15.19 -4.57 -10.86
N SER A 164 15.67 -3.57 -10.17
CA SER A 164 16.81 -3.67 -9.26
C SER A 164 16.54 -2.84 -8.03
N THR A 165 16.92 -3.35 -6.85
CA THR A 165 16.85 -2.64 -5.56
C THR A 165 18.08 -2.95 -4.72
N THR A 166 18.42 -2.06 -3.79
CA THR A 166 19.55 -2.23 -2.87
C THR A 166 19.06 -2.24 -1.44
N ILE A 167 19.46 -3.24 -0.67
CA ILE A 167 19.28 -3.22 0.78
C ILE A 167 20.41 -2.39 1.38
N PHE A 168 20.12 -1.15 1.74
CA PHE A 168 21.09 -0.32 2.45
C PHE A 168 21.28 -0.82 3.89
N PRO A 169 22.48 -0.64 4.50
CA PRO A 169 22.67 -0.88 5.92
C PRO A 169 21.64 -0.09 6.73
N PRO A 170 21.00 -0.70 7.74
CA PRO A 170 20.02 0.02 8.54
C PRO A 170 20.67 1.16 9.33
N VAL A 171 19.99 2.30 9.38
CA VAL A 171 20.29 3.42 10.28
C VAL A 171 19.25 3.35 11.40
N PRO A 172 19.56 2.73 12.55
CA PRO A 172 18.60 2.56 13.62
C PRO A 172 18.32 3.91 14.32
N PRO A 173 17.09 4.12 14.85
CA PRO A 173 16.81 5.25 15.70
C PRO A 173 17.72 5.28 16.94
N ASP A 174 18.10 6.47 17.40
CA ASP A 174 18.85 6.66 18.67
C ASP A 174 17.97 6.29 19.88
N SER A 175 16.66 6.60 19.78
CA SER A 175 15.67 6.25 20.78
C SER A 175 14.28 6.19 20.19
N VAL A 176 13.43 5.30 20.72
CA VAL A 176 12.00 5.22 20.41
C VAL A 176 11.25 5.35 21.74
N TYR A 177 10.25 6.23 21.77
CA TYR A 177 9.47 6.51 22.97
C TYR A 177 8.04 6.90 22.62
N TYR A 178 7.17 7.01 23.63
CA TYR A 178 5.79 7.44 23.46
C TYR A 178 5.49 8.65 24.36
N ARG A 179 4.43 9.39 23.99
CA ARG A 179 3.82 10.44 24.83
C ARG A 179 2.34 10.20 24.91
N GLU A 180 1.76 10.53 26.07
CA GLU A 180 0.30 10.56 26.23
C GLU A 180 -0.30 11.67 25.38
N HIS A 181 -1.58 11.52 25.05
CA HIS A 181 -2.34 12.55 24.36
C HIS A 181 -2.42 13.82 25.22
N ASP A 182 -2.31 14.99 24.58
CA ASP A 182 -2.28 16.27 25.31
C ASP A 182 -3.60 16.60 26.01
N ASP A 183 -4.73 16.07 25.54
CA ASP A 183 -6.05 16.22 26.14
C ASP A 183 -6.23 15.17 27.26
N PRO A 184 -6.46 15.58 28.53
CA PRO A 184 -6.67 14.66 29.63
C PRO A 184 -7.92 13.77 29.52
N GLU A 185 -8.88 14.12 28.65
CA GLU A 185 -10.05 13.26 28.38
C GLU A 185 -9.66 12.04 27.51
N ASN A 186 -8.50 12.07 26.89
CA ASN A 186 -7.94 11.03 26.04
C ASN A 186 -6.64 10.43 26.63
N ASP A 187 -6.51 10.35 27.94
CA ASP A 187 -5.32 9.88 28.66
C ASP A 187 -4.94 8.41 28.42
N SER A 188 -5.82 7.67 27.73
CA SER A 188 -5.59 6.29 27.28
C SER A 188 -4.88 6.20 25.94
N LEU A 189 -4.67 7.32 25.25
CA LEU A 189 -4.07 7.38 23.92
C LEU A 189 -2.60 7.77 23.99
N PHE A 190 -1.76 7.03 23.26
CA PHE A 190 -0.31 7.23 23.20
C PHE A 190 0.15 7.37 21.75
N ARG A 191 0.95 8.39 21.47
CA ARG A 191 1.58 8.57 20.17
C ARG A 191 3.05 8.17 20.23
N LEU A 192 3.54 7.54 19.17
CA LEU A 192 4.92 7.09 19.04
C LEU A 192 5.81 8.23 18.54
N TYR A 193 7.01 8.29 19.10
CA TYR A 193 8.07 9.21 18.71
C TYR A 193 9.38 8.45 18.56
N LEU A 194 10.22 8.92 17.65
CA LEU A 194 11.60 8.45 17.55
C LEU A 194 12.55 9.65 17.40
N THR A 195 13.74 9.52 17.96
CA THR A 195 14.87 10.40 17.69
C THR A 195 15.82 9.68 16.74
N LEU A 196 16.21 10.34 15.66
CA LEU A 196 17.16 9.82 14.68
C LEU A 196 18.27 10.83 14.48
N THR A 197 19.53 10.37 14.58
CA THR A 197 20.69 11.11 14.08
C THR A 197 21.00 10.62 12.67
N ASP A 198 20.69 11.47 11.70
CA ASP A 198 20.89 11.17 10.30
C ASP A 198 22.38 11.20 9.92
N PRO A 199 22.87 10.30 9.04
CA PRO A 199 24.24 10.36 8.53
C PRO A 199 24.53 11.68 7.82
N VAL A 200 25.79 12.10 7.77
CA VAL A 200 26.19 13.39 7.14
C VAL A 200 26.21 13.35 5.62
N GLU A 201 26.29 12.17 5.02
CA GLU A 201 26.23 12.00 3.57
C GLU A 201 24.77 12.09 3.13
N PRO A 202 24.41 12.98 2.19
CA PRO A 202 23.02 13.17 1.78
C PRO A 202 22.50 12.01 0.94
N GLY A 203 21.21 11.76 1.01
CA GLY A 203 20.50 10.79 0.18
C GLY A 203 20.00 9.57 0.95
N ASP A 204 19.74 9.74 2.23
CA ASP A 204 19.13 8.72 3.06
C ASP A 204 17.61 8.79 2.99
N PHE A 205 16.98 7.61 2.83
CA PHE A 205 15.55 7.47 2.74
C PHE A 205 15.07 6.41 3.72
N TYR A 206 13.95 6.70 4.36
CA TYR A 206 13.43 5.88 5.44
C TYR A 206 11.97 5.52 5.20
N ARG A 207 11.56 4.36 5.72
CA ARG A 207 10.17 3.94 5.81
C ARG A 207 9.91 3.26 7.12
N TYR A 208 8.70 3.41 7.68
CA TYR A 208 8.35 2.73 8.90
C TYR A 208 7.05 1.95 8.79
N PHE A 209 6.95 0.96 9.65
CA PHE A 209 5.74 0.18 9.92
C PHE A 209 5.59 0.02 11.41
N THR A 210 4.36 -0.09 11.87
CA THR A 210 4.06 -0.45 13.26
C THR A 210 3.23 -1.72 13.33
N LYS A 211 3.44 -2.47 14.38
CA LYS A 211 2.65 -3.66 14.71
C LYS A 211 2.13 -3.49 16.12
N ARG A 212 0.80 -3.57 16.29
CA ARG A 212 0.12 -3.53 17.57
C ARG A 212 -0.26 -4.94 17.98
N ASN A 213 0.19 -5.39 19.13
CA ASN A 213 -0.12 -6.72 19.69
C ASN A 213 0.17 -7.86 18.69
N SER A 214 -0.85 -8.61 18.30
CA SER A 214 -0.75 -9.74 17.35
C SER A 214 -1.05 -9.36 15.91
N GLU A 215 -1.32 -8.06 15.61
CA GLU A 215 -1.57 -7.60 14.24
C GLU A 215 -0.37 -7.84 13.32
N ALA A 216 -0.55 -7.67 12.03
CA ALA A 216 0.56 -7.56 11.09
C ALA A 216 1.27 -6.21 11.19
N PHE A 217 2.36 -6.04 10.42
CA PHE A 217 2.99 -4.74 10.25
C PHE A 217 2.21 -3.92 9.23
N TYR A 218 1.71 -2.77 9.65
CA TYR A 218 1.05 -1.80 8.79
C TYR A 218 1.84 -0.50 8.73
N SER A 219 1.86 0.14 7.55
CA SER A 219 2.43 1.48 7.38
C SER A 219 1.42 2.55 7.80
N GLY A 220 1.91 3.71 8.23
CA GLY A 220 1.07 4.91 8.36
C GLY A 220 0.64 5.46 7.00
N TYR A 221 -0.30 6.40 6.96
CA TYR A 221 -0.70 7.09 5.72
C TYR A 221 0.44 7.88 5.07
N SER A 222 1.40 8.35 5.86
CA SER A 222 2.65 8.95 5.41
C SER A 222 3.77 8.19 6.08
N SER A 223 4.28 7.17 5.41
CA SER A 223 5.23 6.23 6.02
C SER A 223 6.66 6.44 5.58
N VAL A 224 6.92 7.31 4.60
CA VAL A 224 8.26 7.52 4.04
C VAL A 224 8.81 8.92 4.35
N PHE A 225 10.12 9.00 4.58
CA PHE A 225 10.85 10.21 4.91
C PHE A 225 12.12 10.30 4.08
N ASP A 226 12.58 11.53 3.82
CA ASP A 226 13.89 11.82 3.25
C ASP A 226 14.71 12.73 4.19
N ASP A 227 16.01 12.79 3.95
CA ASP A 227 16.96 13.57 4.74
C ASP A 227 17.08 15.04 4.31
N ASN A 228 16.32 15.51 3.30
CA ASN A 228 16.49 16.84 2.70
C ASN A 228 16.52 17.99 3.72
N LEU A 229 15.80 17.86 4.84
CA LEU A 229 15.72 18.87 5.88
C LEU A 229 16.54 18.54 7.13
N ILE A 230 16.98 17.29 7.29
CA ILE A 230 17.59 16.78 8.50
C ILE A 230 19.00 16.23 8.32
N ASN A 231 19.54 16.25 7.08
CA ASN A 231 20.83 15.65 6.73
C ASN A 231 21.93 16.03 7.71
N GLY A 232 22.54 15.02 8.32
CA GLY A 232 23.59 15.17 9.34
C GLY A 232 23.14 15.77 10.67
N GLN A 233 21.83 15.81 10.94
CA GLN A 233 21.25 16.38 12.16
C GLN A 233 20.50 15.31 12.96
N THR A 234 20.32 15.60 14.25
CA THR A 234 19.42 14.81 15.09
C THR A 234 18.03 15.43 15.06
N PHE A 235 17.01 14.63 14.76
CA PHE A 235 15.64 15.07 14.63
C PHE A 235 14.66 14.13 15.34
N ASP A 236 13.57 14.70 15.87
CA ASP A 236 12.48 13.94 16.48
C ASP A 236 11.33 13.81 15.49
N PHE A 237 10.97 12.57 15.16
CA PHE A 237 9.82 12.24 14.35
C PHE A 237 8.62 11.84 15.19
N THR A 238 7.44 12.24 14.76
CA THR A 238 6.18 11.71 15.27
C THR A 238 5.70 10.63 14.30
N LEU A 239 5.36 9.46 14.81
CA LEU A 239 4.91 8.33 14.01
C LEU A 239 3.47 7.97 14.38
N ASP A 240 2.63 7.87 13.38
CA ASP A 240 1.28 7.38 13.54
C ASP A 240 1.26 5.84 13.60
N ARG A 241 0.26 5.28 14.28
CA ARG A 241 -0.03 3.85 14.19
C ARG A 241 -0.29 3.47 12.73
N GLY A 242 0.24 2.35 12.30
CA GLY A 242 -0.04 1.82 10.97
C GLY A 242 -1.56 1.60 10.75
N PHE A 243 -2.00 1.88 9.56
CA PHE A 243 -3.41 1.77 9.18
C PHE A 243 -3.75 0.31 8.83
N ASN A 244 -4.61 -0.31 9.66
CA ASN A 244 -5.18 -1.61 9.34
C ASN A 244 -6.40 -1.42 8.44
N PRO A 245 -6.38 -1.87 7.17
CA PRO A 245 -7.48 -1.64 6.24
C PRO A 245 -8.76 -2.42 6.60
N THR A 246 -8.71 -3.37 7.54
CA THR A 246 -9.88 -4.12 8.00
C THR A 246 -10.59 -3.46 9.19
N GLU A 247 -9.98 -2.46 9.83
CA GLU A 247 -10.60 -1.67 10.89
C GLU A 247 -11.49 -0.56 10.31
N GLU A 248 -12.62 -0.29 10.96
CA GLU A 248 -13.39 0.92 10.67
C GLU A 248 -12.54 2.15 11.00
N PHE A 249 -12.51 3.12 10.08
CA PHE A 249 -11.80 4.36 10.32
C PHE A 249 -12.56 5.22 11.34
N GLU A 250 -11.93 5.48 12.47
CA GLU A 250 -12.38 6.42 13.48
C GLU A 250 -11.34 7.55 13.57
N GLU A 251 -11.78 8.82 13.59
CA GLU A 251 -10.88 9.99 13.66
C GLU A 251 -10.01 9.94 14.93
N LEU A 252 -10.60 9.52 16.05
CA LEU A 252 -9.90 9.07 17.24
C LEU A 252 -10.34 7.63 17.54
N PRO A 253 -9.43 6.66 17.70
CA PRO A 253 -8.00 6.80 18.06
C PRO A 253 -7.00 6.69 16.88
N TYR A 254 -7.36 7.12 15.66
CA TYR A 254 -6.43 7.01 14.54
C TYR A 254 -5.04 7.62 14.85
N GLY A 255 -3.97 6.92 14.48
CA GLY A 255 -2.59 7.34 14.72
C GLY A 255 -2.07 7.10 16.14
N TYR A 256 -2.93 6.62 17.07
CA TYR A 256 -2.58 6.37 18.46
C TYR A 256 -2.60 4.88 18.80
N PHE A 257 -1.87 4.55 19.88
CA PHE A 257 -1.90 3.25 20.55
C PHE A 257 -2.67 3.40 21.86
N LEU A 258 -3.19 2.29 22.40
CA LEU A 258 -3.97 2.26 23.61
C LEU A 258 -3.16 1.78 24.81
N ARG A 259 -3.67 2.02 26.01
CA ARG A 259 -3.14 1.44 27.25
C ARG A 259 -3.03 -0.08 27.14
N GLY A 260 -1.92 -0.63 27.61
CA GLY A 260 -1.62 -2.07 27.58
C GLY A 260 -1.18 -2.62 26.23
N ASP A 261 -1.13 -1.81 25.16
CA ASP A 261 -0.65 -2.26 23.86
C ASP A 261 0.85 -2.60 23.92
N THR A 262 1.23 -3.68 23.25
CA THR A 262 2.61 -3.95 22.87
C THR A 262 2.80 -3.48 21.43
N VAL A 263 3.75 -2.56 21.23
CA VAL A 263 4.03 -1.94 19.95
C VAL A 263 5.40 -2.33 19.45
N ILE A 264 5.50 -2.83 18.24
CA ILE A 264 6.77 -3.06 17.55
C ILE A 264 6.87 -2.06 16.41
N LEU A 265 7.90 -1.22 16.46
CA LEU A 265 8.31 -0.37 15.35
C LEU A 265 9.28 -1.16 14.46
N LYS A 266 8.99 -1.21 13.17
CA LYS A 266 9.91 -1.63 12.13
C LYS A 266 10.35 -0.38 11.37
N TRP A 267 11.60 0.02 11.55
CA TRP A 267 12.22 1.15 10.90
C TRP A 267 13.15 0.66 9.79
N CYS A 268 12.98 1.17 8.58
CA CYS A 268 13.67 0.69 7.39
C CYS A 268 14.46 1.81 6.74
N THR A 269 15.72 1.53 6.37
CA THR A 269 16.48 2.31 5.40
C THR A 269 16.19 1.73 4.01
N ILE A 270 15.86 2.58 3.05
CA ILE A 270 15.40 2.19 1.72
C ILE A 270 16.16 2.95 0.62
N ASP A 271 16.05 2.51 -0.62
CA ASP A 271 16.59 3.22 -1.77
C ASP A 271 15.64 4.32 -2.28
N TYR A 272 16.17 5.26 -3.06
CA TYR A 272 15.39 6.35 -3.64
C TYR A 272 14.20 5.87 -4.49
N PRO A 273 14.32 4.86 -5.37
CA PRO A 273 13.17 4.36 -6.13
C PRO A 273 12.03 3.86 -5.24
N THR A 274 12.36 3.15 -4.15
CA THR A 274 11.38 2.68 -3.14
C THR A 274 10.71 3.87 -2.45
N TYR A 275 11.49 4.86 -1.98
CA TYR A 275 10.96 6.09 -1.40
C TYR A 275 10.00 6.80 -2.35
N ASN A 276 10.42 7.00 -3.61
CA ASN A 276 9.65 7.77 -4.58
C ASN A 276 8.33 7.07 -4.99
N PHE A 277 8.35 5.73 -5.06
CA PHE A 277 7.12 4.95 -5.28
C PHE A 277 6.11 5.18 -4.15
N TRP A 278 6.52 4.91 -2.91
CA TRP A 278 5.60 5.02 -1.77
C TRP A 278 5.16 6.46 -1.53
N ARG A 279 6.05 7.43 -1.64
CA ARG A 279 5.71 8.85 -1.53
C ARG A 279 4.62 9.26 -2.54
N THR A 280 4.73 8.80 -3.79
CA THR A 280 3.75 9.16 -4.83
C THR A 280 2.45 8.39 -4.67
N LEU A 281 2.48 7.15 -4.20
CA LEU A 281 1.29 6.34 -3.94
C LEU A 281 0.52 6.86 -2.71
N GLU A 282 1.21 7.15 -1.61
CA GLU A 282 0.62 7.69 -0.38
C GLU A 282 0.05 9.10 -0.58
N PHE A 283 0.72 9.93 -1.40
CA PHE A 283 0.20 11.26 -1.77
C PHE A 283 -1.09 11.16 -2.60
N ASP A 284 -1.15 10.24 -3.56
CA ASP A 284 -2.33 10.03 -4.41
C ASP A 284 -3.54 9.60 -3.58
N SER A 285 -3.34 8.62 -2.69
CA SER A 285 -4.40 8.13 -1.79
C SER A 285 -4.87 9.16 -0.76
N GLY A 286 -4.03 10.16 -0.41
CA GLY A 286 -4.37 11.24 0.53
C GLY A 286 -5.03 12.46 -0.10
N THR A 287 -5.12 12.57 -1.43
CA THR A 287 -5.56 13.78 -2.14
C THR A 287 -6.88 13.61 -2.90
N ASP A 288 -7.71 12.65 -2.55
CA ASP A 288 -9.00 12.40 -3.20
C ASP A 288 -9.96 13.59 -3.05
N GLY A 289 -10.15 14.33 -4.14
CA GLY A 289 -11.07 15.47 -4.19
C GLY A 289 -11.40 15.87 -5.61
N PRO A 290 -12.55 16.58 -5.84
CA PRO A 290 -12.99 16.98 -7.18
C PRO A 290 -12.03 17.97 -7.88
N PHE A 291 -11.01 18.44 -7.18
CA PHE A 291 -9.98 19.37 -7.67
C PHE A 291 -8.56 18.80 -7.55
N SER A 292 -8.43 17.52 -7.17
CA SER A 292 -7.13 16.85 -7.14
C SER A 292 -6.63 16.60 -8.56
N SER A 293 -5.32 16.76 -8.76
CA SER A 293 -4.66 16.34 -9.99
C SER A 293 -4.27 14.88 -9.85
N ALA A 294 -4.55 14.07 -10.83
CA ALA A 294 -4.07 12.69 -10.84
C ALA A 294 -2.54 12.66 -10.71
N THR A 295 -2.05 11.95 -9.70
CA THR A 295 -0.63 11.74 -9.48
C THR A 295 -0.17 10.53 -10.29
N ILE A 296 0.97 10.61 -10.94
CA ILE A 296 1.59 9.46 -11.59
C ILE A 296 2.42 8.74 -10.53
N VAL A 297 1.94 7.58 -10.08
CA VAL A 297 2.71 6.72 -9.19
C VAL A 297 3.99 6.28 -9.91
N GLN A 298 5.12 6.55 -9.27
CA GLN A 298 6.43 6.19 -9.82
C GLN A 298 6.65 4.68 -9.69
N THR A 299 7.48 4.11 -10.55
CA THR A 299 7.78 2.67 -10.54
C THR A 299 9.26 2.45 -10.83
N ASN A 300 9.86 1.44 -10.22
CA ASN A 300 11.19 0.95 -10.62
C ASN A 300 11.12 -0.32 -11.49
N ILE A 301 9.92 -0.69 -11.94
CA ILE A 301 9.70 -1.87 -12.77
C ILE A 301 9.79 -1.49 -14.26
N THR A 302 10.70 -2.10 -14.98
CA THR A 302 10.81 -1.97 -16.43
C THR A 302 9.98 -3.06 -17.11
N GLY A 303 9.06 -2.68 -17.99
CA GLY A 303 8.17 -3.63 -18.71
C GLY A 303 6.88 -3.96 -17.98
N GLY A 304 6.64 -3.39 -16.79
CA GLY A 304 5.45 -3.57 -15.96
C GLY A 304 5.14 -2.33 -15.14
N LEU A 305 4.36 -2.51 -14.09
CA LEU A 305 4.02 -1.50 -13.07
C LEU A 305 4.39 -2.04 -11.68
N GLY A 306 4.37 -1.17 -10.67
CA GLY A 306 4.56 -1.56 -9.27
C GLY A 306 5.96 -1.31 -8.77
N ILE A 307 6.43 -2.16 -7.86
CA ILE A 307 7.65 -1.90 -7.09
C ILE A 307 8.42 -3.20 -6.75
N TRP A 308 9.74 -3.11 -6.76
CA TRP A 308 10.67 -4.06 -6.14
C TRP A 308 11.49 -3.33 -5.09
N CYS A 309 11.29 -3.67 -3.79
CA CYS A 309 11.83 -2.94 -2.64
C CYS A 309 12.92 -3.72 -1.91
N GLY A 310 14.01 -3.05 -1.53
CA GLY A 310 15.01 -3.54 -0.57
C GLY A 310 14.84 -2.85 0.79
N TYR A 311 14.77 -3.62 1.88
CA TYR A 311 14.61 -3.09 3.23
C TYR A 311 15.79 -3.48 4.12
N GLY A 312 16.61 -2.48 4.54
CA GLY A 312 17.52 -2.61 5.67
C GLY A 312 16.78 -2.26 6.95
N VAL A 313 16.63 -3.20 7.89
CA VAL A 313 15.65 -3.07 8.98
C VAL A 313 16.28 -3.01 10.36
N SER A 314 15.67 -2.22 11.25
CA SER A 314 15.82 -2.28 12.69
C SER A 314 14.46 -2.37 13.37
N TYR A 315 14.42 -2.99 14.56
CA TYR A 315 13.19 -3.20 15.31
C TYR A 315 13.32 -2.68 16.72
N ASP A 316 12.30 -1.98 17.20
CA ASP A 316 12.14 -1.54 18.56
C ASP A 316 10.80 -1.99 19.12
N THR A 317 10.78 -2.39 20.41
CA THR A 317 9.54 -2.84 21.07
C THR A 317 9.26 -1.96 22.27
N LEU A 318 8.03 -1.44 22.32
CA LEU A 318 7.54 -0.61 23.44
C LEU A 318 6.30 -1.26 24.05
N TYR A 319 6.16 -1.05 25.34
CA TYR A 319 4.98 -1.46 26.10
C TYR A 319 4.27 -0.19 26.59
N MET A 320 3.03 0.00 26.14
CA MET A 320 2.21 1.12 26.62
C MET A 320 1.83 0.87 28.08
N PRO A 321 1.72 1.93 28.92
CA PRO A 321 1.30 1.79 30.31
C PRO A 321 -0.04 1.10 30.46
N GLU A 322 -0.26 0.39 31.58
CA GLU A 322 -1.55 -0.22 31.95
C GLU A 322 -2.56 0.82 32.46
#